data_db366d9a0039cf4363cce3728359e8a7
#
_entry.id   db366d9a0039cf4363cce3728359e8a7
#
_cell.length_a   1.000
_cell.length_b   1.000
_cell.length_c   1.000
_cell.angle_alpha   90.00
_cell.angle_beta   90.00
_cell.angle_gamma   90.00
#
_symmetry.space_group_name_H-M   'P 1'
#
loop_
_entity.id
_entity.type
_entity.pdbx_description
1 polymer ?
#
loop_
_entity_poly.entity_id
_entity_poly.type
_entity_poly.pdbx_seq_one_letter_code
_entity_poly.pdbx_strand_id
1 'polypeptide(L)'
;NLENIKCTLKTRKILKLYNYKIVIRHLEEQLSLKKDNKNLKKEIMRCLAGYADDRVIQIIKRHLKVNNINISIICSESLLKIAKNRSKTFSFEDYFFDTIKNFTHQYFKLHCFRISLADNKSTFFIKDQIDYEMRRYLYIILKVVTLKIPNSPIDSHIKNIIENNDKDLPYILEFLETSFSKKTLNLLMPMIDPENNYKNEKIQNQLSNNPLNSWIKNWSESDKNWKSAISIDYCLKHDKEIINNIDWSKVVSNPILSQVLENCDNKGTSIPLEKFQNKTEKTMFTILEKTILLKTVDLFQDIPGELLSQVSQISKAKNYDNGETIFRDGDVGDSMFIVLEGKISITKGDKEIALLDKGASLGEMALLDNENRSANAIAKEDSILLKINQ
;
A
#
# COMPACT_ATOMS: atom_id res chain seq x y z
N ASN A 1 -9.97 -24.80 -2.02
CA ASN A 1 -8.66 -24.30 -2.52
C ASN A 1 -8.71 -22.85 -3.02
N LEU A 2 -9.27 -21.97 -2.20
CA LEU A 2 -9.35 -20.52 -2.51
C LEU A 2 -8.06 -19.75 -2.12
N GLU A 3 -7.07 -20.44 -1.57
CA GLU A 3 -5.81 -19.81 -1.12
C GLU A 3 -4.77 -19.69 -2.24
N ASN A 4 -4.89 -20.47 -3.30
CA ASN A 4 -3.97 -20.42 -4.44
C ASN A 4 -4.57 -19.62 -5.61
N ILE A 5 -3.90 -18.55 -6.04
CA ILE A 5 -4.37 -17.60 -7.07
C ILE A 5 -4.69 -18.29 -8.41
N LYS A 6 -3.90 -19.28 -8.84
CA LYS A 6 -4.16 -20.03 -10.09
C LYS A 6 -5.41 -20.90 -10.00
N CYS A 7 -5.78 -21.37 -8.80
CA CYS A 7 -6.99 -22.16 -8.56
C CYS A 7 -8.25 -21.29 -8.42
N THR A 8 -8.14 -20.01 -8.01
CA THR A 8 -9.30 -19.17 -7.68
C THR A 8 -10.20 -18.86 -8.87
N LEU A 9 -9.66 -18.62 -10.05
CA LEU A 9 -10.43 -18.36 -11.28
C LEU A 9 -11.20 -19.61 -11.74
N LYS A 10 -10.56 -20.79 -11.70
CA LYS A 10 -11.20 -22.07 -12.01
C LYS A 10 -12.27 -22.40 -10.97
N THR A 11 -11.98 -22.23 -9.70
CA THR A 11 -12.92 -22.45 -8.59
C THR A 11 -14.16 -21.56 -8.72
N ARG A 12 -14.01 -20.27 -9.06
CA ARG A 12 -15.16 -19.39 -9.31
C ARG A 12 -16.06 -19.85 -10.46
N LYS A 13 -15.48 -20.39 -11.54
CA LYS A 13 -16.25 -20.97 -12.66
C LYS A 13 -17.01 -22.22 -12.21
N ILE A 14 -16.37 -23.09 -11.44
CA ILE A 14 -16.97 -24.32 -10.92
C ILE A 14 -18.11 -24.02 -9.95
N LEU A 15 -17.92 -23.09 -9.01
CA LEU A 15 -18.95 -22.70 -8.04
C LEU A 15 -20.26 -22.23 -8.70
N LYS A 16 -20.20 -21.66 -9.91
CA LYS A 16 -21.38 -21.25 -10.68
C LYS A 16 -22.22 -22.42 -11.21
N LEU A 17 -21.68 -23.64 -11.24
CA LEU A 17 -22.38 -24.84 -11.68
C LEU A 17 -23.26 -25.45 -10.57
N TYR A 18 -23.08 -25.04 -9.32
CA TYR A 18 -23.84 -25.52 -8.19
C TYR A 18 -25.03 -24.62 -7.84
N ASN A 19 -25.97 -25.15 -7.05
CA ASN A 19 -27.08 -24.36 -6.55
C ASN A 19 -26.58 -23.17 -5.77
N TYR A 20 -26.84 -21.97 -6.28
CA TYR A 20 -26.28 -20.72 -5.77
C TYR A 20 -26.62 -20.44 -4.30
N LYS A 21 -27.81 -20.85 -3.81
CA LYS A 21 -28.22 -20.67 -2.41
C LYS A 21 -27.35 -21.47 -1.45
N ILE A 22 -26.99 -22.69 -1.84
CA ILE A 22 -26.09 -23.57 -1.06
C ILE A 22 -24.69 -22.96 -1.04
N VAL A 23 -24.21 -22.50 -2.20
CA VAL A 23 -22.88 -21.88 -2.32
C VAL A 23 -22.78 -20.62 -1.46
N ILE A 24 -23.76 -19.73 -1.52
CA ILE A 24 -23.77 -18.50 -0.72
C ILE A 24 -23.72 -18.83 0.77
N ARG A 25 -24.54 -19.80 1.24
CA ARG A 25 -24.57 -20.20 2.64
C ARG A 25 -23.21 -20.75 3.08
N HIS A 26 -22.62 -21.64 2.30
CA HIS A 26 -21.32 -22.21 2.61
C HIS A 26 -20.20 -21.16 2.65
N LEU A 27 -20.17 -20.22 1.69
CA LEU A 27 -19.20 -19.14 1.67
C LEU A 27 -19.36 -18.19 2.88
N GLU A 28 -20.61 -17.92 3.31
CA GLU A 28 -20.89 -17.13 4.53
C GLU A 28 -20.40 -17.84 5.79
N GLU A 29 -20.60 -19.15 5.90
CA GLU A 29 -20.08 -19.99 6.99
C GLU A 29 -18.55 -19.93 7.06
N GLN A 30 -17.86 -20.04 5.92
CA GLN A 30 -16.39 -19.95 5.85
C GLN A 30 -15.87 -18.58 6.29
N LEU A 31 -16.57 -17.48 5.97
CA LEU A 31 -16.23 -16.14 6.46
C LEU A 31 -16.28 -16.03 7.98
N SER A 32 -17.18 -16.77 8.61
CA SER A 32 -17.38 -16.78 10.06
C SER A 32 -16.36 -17.68 10.78
N LEU A 33 -16.03 -18.83 10.19
CA LEU A 33 -15.14 -19.84 10.79
C LEU A 33 -13.66 -19.42 10.73
N LYS A 34 -13.20 -18.87 9.61
CA LYS A 34 -11.78 -18.52 9.40
C LYS A 34 -11.55 -17.02 9.55
N LYS A 35 -11.77 -16.51 10.76
CA LYS A 35 -11.71 -15.06 11.06
C LYS A 35 -10.36 -14.41 10.75
N ASP A 36 -9.25 -15.13 10.84
CA ASP A 36 -7.90 -14.57 10.74
C ASP A 36 -7.27 -14.69 9.34
N ASN A 37 -7.84 -15.51 8.44
CA ASN A 37 -7.30 -15.65 7.08
C ASN A 37 -7.80 -14.52 6.17
N LYS A 38 -7.02 -13.44 6.10
CA LYS A 38 -7.33 -12.23 5.30
C LYS A 38 -7.43 -12.54 3.79
N ASN A 39 -6.58 -13.42 3.27
CA ASN A 39 -6.55 -13.75 1.83
C ASN A 39 -7.77 -14.58 1.43
N LEU A 40 -8.14 -15.56 2.25
CA LEU A 40 -9.35 -16.36 2.02
C LEU A 40 -10.59 -15.49 2.03
N LYS A 41 -10.71 -14.54 2.98
CA LYS A 41 -11.83 -13.60 3.01
C LYS A 41 -11.94 -12.77 1.74
N LYS A 42 -10.80 -12.27 1.21
CA LYS A 42 -10.77 -11.53 -0.05
C LYS A 42 -11.34 -12.36 -1.19
N GLU A 43 -10.93 -13.62 -1.31
CA GLU A 43 -11.40 -14.50 -2.38
C GLU A 43 -12.86 -14.89 -2.22
N ILE A 44 -13.34 -15.11 -1.00
CA ILE A 44 -14.76 -15.36 -0.74
C ILE A 44 -15.61 -14.16 -1.18
N MET A 45 -15.20 -12.93 -0.85
CA MET A 45 -15.91 -11.71 -1.28
C MET A 45 -15.97 -11.60 -2.81
N ARG A 46 -14.86 -11.90 -3.50
CA ARG A 46 -14.83 -11.93 -4.96
C ARG A 46 -15.70 -13.02 -5.57
N CYS A 47 -15.82 -14.19 -4.91
CA CYS A 47 -16.73 -15.25 -5.32
C CYS A 47 -18.19 -14.82 -5.16
N LEU A 48 -18.53 -14.27 -3.99
CA LEU A 48 -19.88 -13.76 -3.68
C LEU A 48 -20.33 -12.69 -4.69
N ALA A 49 -19.42 -11.78 -5.10
CA ALA A 49 -19.72 -10.76 -6.10
C ALA A 49 -20.17 -11.31 -7.47
N GLY A 50 -20.01 -12.61 -7.72
CA GLY A 50 -20.55 -13.28 -8.90
C GLY A 50 -22.05 -13.61 -8.83
N TYR A 51 -22.66 -13.48 -7.65
CA TYR A 51 -24.07 -13.78 -7.41
C TYR A 51 -24.81 -12.48 -7.08
N ALA A 52 -25.71 -12.07 -7.97
CA ALA A 52 -26.49 -10.85 -7.79
C ALA A 52 -27.73 -11.09 -6.90
N ASP A 53 -27.52 -11.54 -5.67
CA ASP A 53 -28.54 -11.88 -4.67
C ASP A 53 -28.56 -10.86 -3.52
N ASP A 54 -29.75 -10.57 -2.95
CA ASP A 54 -29.88 -9.59 -1.89
C ASP A 54 -29.18 -10.02 -0.59
N ARG A 55 -29.12 -11.34 -0.31
CA ARG A 55 -28.37 -11.89 0.81
C ARG A 55 -26.87 -11.63 0.65
N VAL A 56 -26.36 -11.75 -0.56
CA VAL A 56 -24.95 -11.43 -0.86
C VAL A 56 -24.65 -9.97 -0.58
N ILE A 57 -25.53 -9.07 -0.99
CA ILE A 57 -25.39 -7.63 -0.71
C ILE A 57 -25.31 -7.40 0.80
N GLN A 58 -26.17 -8.02 1.59
CA GLN A 58 -26.15 -7.87 3.06
C GLN A 58 -24.87 -8.45 3.68
N ILE A 59 -24.37 -9.59 3.18
CA ILE A 59 -23.09 -10.15 3.61
C ILE A 59 -21.95 -9.18 3.34
N ILE A 60 -21.84 -8.65 2.13
CA ILE A 60 -20.78 -7.71 1.74
C ILE A 60 -20.88 -6.42 2.54
N LYS A 61 -22.09 -5.84 2.71
CA LYS A 61 -22.32 -4.65 3.54
C LYS A 61 -21.80 -4.84 4.97
N ARG A 62 -22.06 -5.99 5.61
CA ARG A 62 -21.56 -6.28 6.98
C ARG A 62 -20.04 -6.28 7.10
N HIS A 63 -19.33 -6.54 6.00
CA HIS A 63 -17.87 -6.57 5.96
C HIS A 63 -17.23 -5.27 5.43
N LEU A 64 -18.02 -4.35 4.92
CA LEU A 64 -17.58 -3.01 4.53
C LEU A 64 -17.41 -2.15 5.80
N LYS A 65 -16.31 -2.33 6.51
CA LYS A 65 -16.01 -1.70 7.80
C LYS A 65 -14.63 -1.05 7.79
N VAL A 66 -14.50 0.01 8.54
CA VAL A 66 -13.27 0.81 8.69
C VAL A 66 -12.05 -0.01 9.17
N ASN A 67 -12.27 -1.03 10.00
CA ASN A 67 -11.18 -1.74 10.67
C ASN A 67 -10.31 -2.60 9.74
N ASN A 68 -10.75 -2.86 8.50
CA ASN A 68 -9.96 -3.61 7.53
C ASN A 68 -10.09 -3.02 6.12
N ILE A 69 -9.25 -2.05 5.83
CA ILE A 69 -9.26 -1.31 4.56
C ILE A 69 -9.09 -2.24 3.33
N ASN A 70 -8.28 -3.31 3.44
CA ASN A 70 -8.08 -4.27 2.34
C ASN A 70 -9.37 -5.03 1.98
N ILE A 71 -10.15 -5.42 3.00
CA ILE A 71 -11.44 -6.09 2.78
C ILE A 71 -12.46 -5.07 2.30
N SER A 72 -12.46 -3.86 2.84
CA SER A 72 -13.39 -2.80 2.46
C SER A 72 -13.23 -2.36 1.00
N ILE A 73 -12.01 -2.32 0.48
CA ILE A 73 -11.77 -2.11 -0.96
C ILE A 73 -12.50 -3.16 -1.78
N ILE A 74 -12.29 -4.45 -1.47
CA ILE A 74 -12.91 -5.55 -2.21
C ILE A 74 -14.44 -5.55 -2.04
N CYS A 75 -14.94 -5.20 -0.86
CA CYS A 75 -16.37 -5.06 -0.62
C CYS A 75 -16.98 -3.96 -1.49
N SER A 76 -16.36 -2.79 -1.55
CA SER A 76 -16.85 -1.67 -2.37
C SER A 76 -16.83 -2.00 -3.88
N GLU A 77 -15.76 -2.63 -4.37
CA GLU A 77 -15.65 -3.13 -5.74
C GLU A 77 -16.71 -4.22 -6.05
N SER A 78 -16.93 -5.12 -5.09
CA SER A 78 -17.92 -6.20 -5.23
C SER A 78 -19.35 -5.67 -5.28
N LEU A 79 -19.68 -4.69 -4.44
CA LEU A 79 -20.99 -4.02 -4.48
C LEU A 79 -21.20 -3.31 -5.82
N LEU A 80 -20.19 -2.59 -6.31
CA LEU A 80 -20.26 -1.89 -7.59
C LEU A 80 -20.45 -2.88 -8.76
N LYS A 81 -19.74 -4.00 -8.75
CA LYS A 81 -19.92 -5.06 -9.75
C LYS A 81 -21.35 -5.63 -9.73
N ILE A 82 -21.91 -5.88 -8.54
CA ILE A 82 -23.30 -6.35 -8.41
C ILE A 82 -24.27 -5.29 -8.91
N ALA A 83 -24.04 -4.02 -8.58
CA ALA A 83 -24.87 -2.90 -9.02
C ALA A 83 -24.91 -2.77 -10.55
N LYS A 84 -23.73 -2.84 -11.21
CA LYS A 84 -23.63 -2.82 -12.68
C LYS A 84 -24.39 -3.97 -13.34
N ASN A 85 -24.31 -5.19 -12.77
CA ASN A 85 -24.96 -6.37 -13.34
C ASN A 85 -26.49 -6.37 -13.18
N ARG A 86 -27.01 -5.69 -12.16
CA ARG A 86 -28.46 -5.65 -11.87
C ARG A 86 -29.21 -4.51 -12.51
N SER A 87 -28.51 -3.52 -13.07
CA SER A 87 -29.12 -2.24 -13.52
C SER A 87 -29.95 -1.55 -12.42
N LYS A 88 -29.78 -1.94 -11.17
CA LYS A 88 -30.45 -1.34 -10.02
C LYS A 88 -29.55 -0.30 -9.38
N THR A 89 -30.02 0.92 -9.30
CA THR A 89 -29.45 1.93 -8.42
C THR A 89 -29.69 1.51 -6.98
N PHE A 90 -28.64 1.52 -6.16
CA PHE A 90 -28.83 1.44 -4.72
C PHE A 90 -29.44 2.75 -4.25
N SER A 91 -30.54 2.70 -3.51
CA SER A 91 -30.97 3.89 -2.78
C SER A 91 -29.83 4.29 -1.84
N PHE A 92 -29.50 5.59 -1.87
CA PHE A 92 -28.46 6.15 -1.00
C PHE A 92 -29.08 6.37 0.39
N GLU A 93 -29.43 5.22 1.01
CA GLU A 93 -30.04 5.16 2.33
C GLU A 93 -29.03 5.49 3.43
N ASP A 94 -29.54 5.72 4.62
CA ASP A 94 -28.76 6.07 5.82
C ASP A 94 -27.53 5.18 6.05
N TYR A 95 -27.61 3.89 5.69
CA TYR A 95 -26.48 2.97 5.82
C TYR A 95 -25.26 3.42 4.99
N PHE A 96 -25.41 3.83 3.74
CA PHE A 96 -24.29 4.26 2.93
C PHE A 96 -23.76 5.61 3.40
N PHE A 97 -24.64 6.49 3.83
CA PHE A 97 -24.23 7.77 4.39
C PHE A 97 -23.40 7.59 5.65
N ASP A 98 -23.83 6.74 6.58
CA ASP A 98 -23.06 6.43 7.80
C ASP A 98 -21.75 5.72 7.49
N THR A 99 -21.75 4.83 6.49
CA THR A 99 -20.52 4.17 6.03
C THR A 99 -19.53 5.19 5.49
N ILE A 100 -19.95 6.10 4.60
CA ILE A 100 -19.12 7.18 4.06
C ILE A 100 -18.61 8.06 5.20
N LYS A 101 -19.48 8.49 6.10
CA LYS A 101 -19.13 9.32 7.27
C LYS A 101 -18.03 8.67 8.12
N ASN A 102 -18.11 7.35 8.36
CA ASN A 102 -17.11 6.64 9.13
C ASN A 102 -15.74 6.60 8.42
N PHE A 103 -15.72 6.34 7.10
CA PHE A 103 -14.49 6.36 6.31
C PHE A 103 -13.90 7.77 6.20
N THR A 104 -14.74 8.78 6.00
CA THR A 104 -14.35 10.20 6.00
C THR A 104 -13.72 10.60 7.33
N HIS A 105 -14.29 10.15 8.45
CA HIS A 105 -13.71 10.41 9.76
C HIS A 105 -12.28 9.83 9.92
N GLN A 106 -12.03 8.62 9.40
CA GLN A 106 -10.69 8.04 9.41
C GLN A 106 -9.71 8.78 8.49
N TYR A 107 -10.17 9.21 7.31
CA TYR A 107 -9.39 10.05 6.41
C TYR A 107 -8.92 11.32 7.12
N PHE A 108 -9.83 12.04 7.78
CA PHE A 108 -9.49 13.28 8.50
C PHE A 108 -8.58 13.03 9.70
N LYS A 109 -8.75 11.92 10.39
CA LYS A 109 -7.79 11.53 11.44
C LYS A 109 -6.36 11.44 10.88
N LEU A 110 -6.18 10.73 9.77
CA LEU A 110 -4.89 10.62 9.11
C LEU A 110 -4.38 11.96 8.61
N HIS A 111 -5.24 12.79 8.04
CA HIS A 111 -4.88 14.14 7.60
C HIS A 111 -4.37 15.00 8.76
N CYS A 112 -5.07 15.00 9.91
CA CYS A 112 -4.60 15.69 11.12
C CYS A 112 -3.23 15.19 11.58
N PHE A 113 -2.99 13.86 11.54
CA PHE A 113 -1.70 13.29 11.86
C PHE A 113 -0.62 13.79 10.88
N ARG A 114 -0.90 13.76 9.58
CA ARG A 114 0.02 14.22 8.54
C ARG A 114 0.48 15.66 8.73
N ILE A 115 -0.44 16.58 9.00
CA ILE A 115 -0.12 18.00 9.18
C ILE A 115 0.58 18.31 10.51
N SER A 116 0.47 17.42 11.51
CA SER A 116 1.21 17.55 12.77
C SER A 116 2.70 17.15 12.66
N LEU A 117 3.10 16.49 11.57
CA LEU A 117 4.48 16.06 11.33
C LEU A 117 5.28 17.13 10.60
N ALA A 118 6.48 17.43 11.11
CA ALA A 118 7.40 18.31 10.43
C ALA A 118 7.82 17.74 9.04
N ASP A 119 8.22 18.62 8.11
CA ASP A 119 8.76 18.21 6.81
C ASP A 119 10.27 17.99 6.91
N ASN A 120 10.68 16.75 7.13
CA ASN A 120 12.07 16.36 7.18
C ASN A 120 12.26 14.90 6.73
N LYS A 121 13.52 14.48 6.55
CA LYS A 121 13.85 13.12 6.07
C LYS A 121 13.31 12.01 6.99
N SER A 122 13.24 12.23 8.28
CA SER A 122 12.83 11.20 9.25
C SER A 122 11.32 10.96 9.28
N THR A 123 10.52 11.95 8.90
CA THR A 123 9.06 11.82 8.80
C THR A 123 8.60 11.34 7.42
N PHE A 124 9.52 11.24 6.45
CA PHE A 124 9.21 10.90 5.06
C PHE A 124 8.34 9.63 4.94
N PHE A 125 8.77 8.50 5.53
CA PHE A 125 8.02 7.25 5.42
C PHE A 125 6.71 7.28 6.19
N ILE A 126 6.64 8.01 7.29
CA ILE A 126 5.37 8.16 8.03
C ILE A 126 4.37 8.94 7.17
N LYS A 127 4.79 10.03 6.53
CA LYS A 127 3.95 10.81 5.62
C LYS A 127 3.55 10.02 4.38
N ASP A 128 4.49 9.32 3.73
CA ASP A 128 4.22 8.42 2.59
C ASP A 128 3.16 7.36 2.94
N GLN A 129 3.26 6.75 4.13
CA GLN A 129 2.27 5.77 4.60
C GLN A 129 0.91 6.40 4.89
N ILE A 130 0.88 7.60 5.48
CA ILE A 130 -0.37 8.34 5.72
C ILE A 130 -1.04 8.64 4.38
N ASP A 131 -0.32 9.20 3.42
CA ASP A 131 -0.85 9.56 2.10
C ASP A 131 -1.38 8.32 1.36
N TYR A 132 -0.66 7.20 1.43
CA TYR A 132 -1.13 5.92 0.89
C TYR A 132 -2.44 5.46 1.53
N GLU A 133 -2.58 5.52 2.85
CA GLU A 133 -3.83 5.13 3.52
C GLU A 133 -4.96 6.11 3.24
N MET A 134 -4.70 7.41 3.20
CA MET A 134 -5.69 8.43 2.86
C MET A 134 -6.27 8.20 1.46
N ARG A 135 -5.43 7.93 0.45
CA ARG A 135 -5.86 7.58 -0.91
C ARG A 135 -6.73 6.33 -0.95
N ARG A 136 -6.42 5.32 -0.15
CA ARG A 136 -7.22 4.10 -0.05
C ARG A 136 -8.58 4.34 0.60
N TYR A 137 -8.68 5.20 1.61
CA TYR A 137 -9.97 5.62 2.16
C TYR A 137 -10.79 6.40 1.13
N LEU A 138 -10.16 7.35 0.44
CA LEU A 138 -10.80 8.12 -0.63
C LEU A 138 -11.33 7.20 -1.74
N TYR A 139 -10.54 6.21 -2.17
CA TYR A 139 -10.97 5.22 -3.15
C TYR A 139 -12.22 4.46 -2.72
N ILE A 140 -12.27 3.95 -1.48
CA ILE A 140 -13.45 3.25 -0.96
C ILE A 140 -14.67 4.17 -0.98
N ILE A 141 -14.51 5.39 -0.50
CA ILE A 141 -15.59 6.38 -0.44
C ILE A 141 -16.13 6.65 -1.84
N LEU A 142 -15.28 6.93 -2.81
CA LEU A 142 -15.67 7.18 -4.19
C LEU A 142 -16.35 5.96 -4.84
N LYS A 143 -15.84 4.73 -4.58
CA LYS A 143 -16.51 3.50 -5.03
C LYS A 143 -17.89 3.32 -4.43
N VAL A 144 -18.08 3.64 -3.15
CA VAL A 144 -19.40 3.58 -2.48
C VAL A 144 -20.33 4.67 -3.03
N VAL A 145 -19.81 5.86 -3.28
CA VAL A 145 -20.55 6.97 -3.89
C VAL A 145 -21.03 6.62 -5.31
N THR A 146 -20.18 5.97 -6.12
CA THR A 146 -20.50 5.53 -7.49
C THR A 146 -21.65 4.50 -7.51
N LEU A 147 -21.97 3.83 -6.40
CA LEU A 147 -23.12 2.92 -6.34
C LEU A 147 -24.46 3.61 -6.65
N LYS A 148 -24.54 4.94 -6.52
CA LYS A 148 -25.73 5.72 -6.92
C LYS A 148 -25.94 5.71 -8.43
N ILE A 149 -24.83 5.72 -9.21
CA ILE A 149 -24.84 5.70 -10.70
C ILE A 149 -23.80 4.67 -11.16
N PRO A 150 -24.11 3.34 -11.08
CA PRO A 150 -23.10 2.27 -11.25
C PRO A 150 -22.45 2.23 -12.64
N ASN A 151 -23.13 2.73 -13.67
CA ASN A 151 -22.65 2.73 -15.05
C ASN A 151 -21.99 4.07 -15.46
N SER A 152 -21.69 4.92 -14.49
CA SER A 152 -20.95 6.16 -14.74
C SER A 152 -19.53 5.87 -15.26
N PRO A 153 -19.01 6.65 -16.22
CA PRO A 153 -17.63 6.51 -16.72
C PRO A 153 -16.58 6.82 -15.63
N ILE A 154 -16.99 7.45 -14.54
CA ILE A 154 -16.08 7.85 -13.46
C ILE A 154 -15.35 6.68 -12.78
N ASP A 155 -15.87 5.45 -12.90
CA ASP A 155 -15.26 4.26 -12.27
C ASP A 155 -13.82 3.98 -12.77
N SER A 156 -13.52 4.32 -14.03
CA SER A 156 -12.16 4.22 -14.59
C SER A 156 -11.22 5.27 -13.99
N HIS A 157 -11.72 6.50 -13.77
CA HIS A 157 -10.93 7.59 -13.18
C HIS A 157 -10.62 7.38 -11.70
N ILE A 158 -11.54 6.74 -10.96
CA ILE A 158 -11.31 6.44 -9.53
C ILE A 158 -10.09 5.54 -9.30
N LYS A 159 -9.78 4.62 -10.23
CA LYS A 159 -8.61 3.74 -10.10
C LYS A 159 -7.29 4.52 -10.06
N ASN A 160 -7.19 5.58 -10.84
CA ASN A 160 -5.99 6.39 -10.96
C ASN A 160 -5.63 7.12 -9.65
N ILE A 161 -6.62 7.35 -8.77
CA ILE A 161 -6.38 7.95 -7.44
C ILE A 161 -5.47 7.08 -6.57
N ILE A 162 -5.59 5.74 -6.63
CA ILE A 162 -4.68 4.86 -5.89
C ILE A 162 -3.26 4.94 -6.47
N GLU A 163 -3.17 5.15 -7.78
CA GLU A 163 -1.93 5.17 -8.57
C GLU A 163 -1.25 6.55 -8.58
N ASN A 164 -1.64 7.46 -7.68
CA ASN A 164 -1.07 8.81 -7.54
C ASN A 164 -1.30 9.75 -8.73
N ASN A 165 -2.31 9.49 -9.56
CA ASN A 165 -2.61 10.29 -10.73
C ASN A 165 -3.79 11.24 -10.46
N ASP A 166 -3.48 12.47 -9.99
CA ASP A 166 -4.50 13.47 -9.64
C ASP A 166 -5.12 14.17 -10.86
N LYS A 167 -4.70 13.83 -12.09
CA LYS A 167 -5.24 14.41 -13.34
C LYS A 167 -6.74 14.18 -13.51
N ASP A 168 -7.26 13.11 -12.92
CA ASP A 168 -8.69 12.76 -13.00
C ASP A 168 -9.55 13.45 -11.93
N LEU A 169 -8.95 14.18 -11.02
CA LEU A 169 -9.65 14.84 -9.92
C LEU A 169 -10.75 15.82 -10.41
N PRO A 170 -10.55 16.67 -11.45
CA PRO A 170 -11.59 17.55 -11.96
C PRO A 170 -12.85 16.80 -12.43
N TYR A 171 -12.70 15.66 -13.10
CA TYR A 171 -13.84 14.84 -13.55
C TYR A 171 -14.63 14.26 -12.37
N ILE A 172 -13.92 13.89 -11.32
CA ILE A 172 -14.54 13.36 -10.09
C ILE A 172 -15.31 14.46 -9.38
N LEU A 173 -14.78 15.69 -9.31
CA LEU A 173 -15.44 16.84 -8.74
C LEU A 173 -16.75 17.17 -9.46
N GLU A 174 -16.71 17.31 -10.78
CA GLU A 174 -17.89 17.56 -11.62
C GLU A 174 -18.97 16.50 -11.42
N PHE A 175 -18.57 15.22 -11.38
CA PHE A 175 -19.52 14.13 -11.12
C PHE A 175 -20.17 14.25 -9.74
N LEU A 176 -19.39 14.57 -8.71
CA LEU A 176 -19.93 14.72 -7.37
C LEU A 176 -20.90 15.88 -7.27
N GLU A 177 -20.56 17.04 -7.83
CA GLU A 177 -21.38 18.24 -7.81
C GLU A 177 -22.72 18.04 -8.55
N THR A 178 -22.69 17.35 -9.67
CA THR A 178 -23.90 17.09 -10.47
C THR A 178 -24.78 15.98 -9.91
N SER A 179 -24.20 15.03 -9.16
CA SER A 179 -24.90 13.80 -8.75
C SER A 179 -25.40 13.80 -7.32
N PHE A 180 -24.89 14.67 -6.44
CA PHE A 180 -25.13 14.58 -5.00
C PHE A 180 -25.69 15.84 -4.39
N SER A 181 -26.43 15.66 -3.28
CA SER A 181 -26.96 16.76 -2.48
C SER A 181 -25.86 17.54 -1.78
N LYS A 182 -26.13 18.82 -1.47
CA LYS A 182 -25.21 19.68 -0.71
C LYS A 182 -24.75 19.06 0.61
N LYS A 183 -25.58 18.26 1.27
CA LYS A 183 -25.23 17.54 2.51
C LYS A 183 -24.12 16.53 2.28
N THR A 184 -24.19 15.76 1.19
CA THR A 184 -23.16 14.77 0.83
C THR A 184 -21.89 15.46 0.35
N LEU A 185 -22.02 16.52 -0.46
CA LEU A 185 -20.89 17.31 -0.94
C LEU A 185 -20.09 17.93 0.22
N ASN A 186 -20.76 18.52 1.19
CA ASN A 186 -20.09 19.08 2.38
C ASN A 186 -19.29 18.04 3.17
N LEU A 187 -19.63 16.75 3.04
CA LEU A 187 -18.86 15.67 3.66
C LEU A 187 -17.65 15.26 2.81
N LEU A 188 -17.75 15.32 1.48
CA LEU A 188 -16.75 14.81 0.54
C LEU A 188 -15.74 15.87 0.10
N MET A 189 -16.18 17.10 -0.14
CA MET A 189 -15.33 18.18 -0.66
C MET A 189 -14.08 18.45 0.15
N PRO A 190 -14.10 18.40 1.51
CA PRO A 190 -12.91 18.60 2.31
C PRO A 190 -11.79 17.56 2.11
N MET A 191 -12.11 16.39 1.56
CA MET A 191 -11.10 15.36 1.25
C MET A 191 -10.47 15.55 -0.12
N ILE A 192 -11.17 16.22 -1.02
CA ILE A 192 -10.79 16.38 -2.41
C ILE A 192 -10.01 17.68 -2.59
N ASP A 193 -10.36 18.71 -1.82
CA ASP A 193 -9.65 19.98 -1.73
C ASP A 193 -9.22 20.26 -0.27
N PRO A 194 -8.21 19.56 0.23
CA PRO A 194 -7.79 19.71 1.62
C PRO A 194 -7.20 21.09 1.93
N GLU A 195 -6.61 21.78 0.96
CA GLU A 195 -5.95 23.07 1.18
C GLU A 195 -6.92 24.19 1.53
N ASN A 196 -8.12 24.21 0.92
CA ASN A 196 -9.15 25.19 1.24
C ASN A 196 -9.87 24.94 2.57
N ASN A 197 -9.67 23.78 3.19
CA ASN A 197 -10.38 23.35 4.40
C ASN A 197 -9.57 23.43 5.69
N TYR A 198 -8.32 23.90 5.68
CA TYR A 198 -7.49 24.07 6.87
C TYR A 198 -8.11 24.97 7.96
N LYS A 199 -9.09 25.80 7.60
CA LYS A 199 -9.84 26.67 8.53
C LYS A 199 -11.01 25.97 9.22
N ASN A 200 -11.20 24.67 9.01
CA ASN A 200 -12.34 23.95 9.60
C ASN A 200 -12.07 23.70 11.11
N GLU A 201 -12.88 24.31 11.97
CA GLU A 201 -12.81 24.17 13.44
C GLU A 201 -12.77 22.71 13.92
N LYS A 202 -13.41 21.78 13.17
CA LYS A 202 -13.40 20.36 13.50
C LYS A 202 -12.01 19.73 13.36
N ILE A 203 -11.22 20.16 12.38
CA ILE A 203 -9.83 19.69 12.19
C ILE A 203 -8.97 20.24 13.31
N GLN A 204 -9.10 21.52 13.65
CA GLN A 204 -8.34 22.13 14.75
C GLN A 204 -8.67 21.49 16.10
N ASN A 205 -9.94 21.20 16.37
CA ASN A 205 -10.36 20.50 17.59
C ASN A 205 -9.83 19.06 17.67
N GLN A 206 -9.67 18.37 16.55
CA GLN A 206 -9.04 17.04 16.53
C GLN A 206 -7.53 17.09 16.74
N LEU A 207 -6.85 18.11 16.26
CA LEU A 207 -5.42 18.32 16.50
C LEU A 207 -5.13 18.56 17.99
N SER A 208 -5.99 19.35 18.67
CA SER A 208 -5.85 19.61 20.11
C SER A 208 -6.10 18.38 20.99
N ASN A 209 -6.95 17.44 20.53
CA ASN A 209 -7.35 16.25 21.27
C ASN A 209 -6.51 15.00 20.99
N ASN A 210 -5.64 15.01 19.97
CA ASN A 210 -4.81 13.86 19.60
C ASN A 210 -3.36 14.31 19.40
N PRO A 211 -2.55 14.40 20.47
CA PRO A 211 -1.16 14.80 20.37
C PRO A 211 -0.37 13.81 19.50
N LEU A 212 0.63 14.33 18.76
CA LEU A 212 1.51 13.56 17.85
C LEU A 212 2.00 12.26 18.49
N ASN A 213 2.41 12.32 19.76
CA ASN A 213 2.93 11.17 20.49
C ASN A 213 1.91 10.03 20.61
N SER A 214 0.62 10.35 20.76
CA SER A 214 -0.45 9.33 20.79
C SER A 214 -0.58 8.61 19.42
N TRP A 215 -0.45 9.32 18.32
CA TRP A 215 -0.51 8.74 16.97
C TRP A 215 0.68 7.83 16.71
N ILE A 216 1.89 8.31 16.99
CA ILE A 216 3.13 7.55 16.81
C ILE A 216 3.10 6.28 17.68
N LYS A 217 2.71 6.39 18.96
CA LYS A 217 2.55 5.23 19.83
C LYS A 217 1.59 4.19 19.26
N ASN A 218 0.39 4.63 18.81
CA ASN A 218 -0.60 3.71 18.22
C ASN A 218 -0.07 2.99 16.97
N TRP A 219 0.76 3.65 16.17
CA TRP A 219 1.38 3.04 15.01
C TRP A 219 2.52 2.10 15.39
N SER A 220 3.30 2.44 16.42
CA SER A 220 4.35 1.56 16.96
C SER A 220 3.78 0.24 17.48
N GLU A 221 2.61 0.27 18.12
CA GLU A 221 1.88 -0.89 18.62
C GLU A 221 1.00 -1.59 17.56
N SER A 222 1.12 -1.20 16.29
CA SER A 222 0.33 -1.79 15.20
C SER A 222 0.75 -3.22 14.88
N ASP A 223 -0.21 -4.07 14.49
CA ASP A 223 0.02 -5.41 13.94
C ASP A 223 0.64 -5.38 12.53
N LYS A 224 0.79 -4.20 11.94
CA LYS A 224 1.35 -4.00 10.60
C LYS A 224 2.84 -3.72 10.69
N ASN A 225 3.63 -4.66 10.21
CA ASN A 225 5.11 -4.65 10.28
C ASN A 225 5.75 -3.34 9.82
N TRP A 226 5.29 -2.79 8.70
CA TRP A 226 5.81 -1.54 8.15
C TRP A 226 5.53 -0.35 9.05
N LYS A 227 4.27 -0.16 9.48
CA LYS A 227 3.88 0.95 10.36
C LYS A 227 4.63 0.93 11.69
N SER A 228 4.70 -0.24 12.31
CA SER A 228 5.41 -0.42 13.57
C SER A 228 6.89 -0.06 13.39
N ALA A 229 7.55 -0.58 12.35
CA ALA A 229 8.97 -0.34 12.12
C ALA A 229 9.32 1.13 11.86
N ILE A 230 8.58 1.82 10.96
CA ILE A 230 8.85 3.24 10.66
C ILE A 230 8.55 4.17 11.83
N SER A 231 7.54 3.84 12.64
CA SER A 231 7.21 4.64 13.83
C SER A 231 8.25 4.46 14.95
N ILE A 232 8.72 3.23 15.17
CA ILE A 232 9.78 2.95 16.13
C ILE A 232 11.11 3.56 15.67
N ASP A 233 11.46 3.47 14.38
CA ASP A 233 12.63 4.14 13.81
C ASP A 233 12.60 5.66 14.05
N TYR A 234 11.44 6.27 13.83
CA TYR A 234 11.23 7.69 14.14
C TYR A 234 11.44 8.01 15.63
N CYS A 235 10.84 7.22 16.52
CA CYS A 235 10.97 7.43 17.98
C CYS A 235 12.42 7.30 18.45
N LEU A 236 13.16 6.32 17.94
CA LEU A 236 14.57 6.12 18.27
C LEU A 236 15.44 7.32 17.91
N LYS A 237 15.10 8.02 16.82
CA LYS A 237 15.85 9.17 16.31
C LYS A 237 15.43 10.49 16.95
N HIS A 238 14.17 10.63 17.40
CA HIS A 238 13.60 11.93 17.73
C HIS A 238 12.94 12.03 19.10
N ASP A 239 12.36 10.96 19.64
CA ASP A 239 11.60 11.00 20.88
C ASP A 239 11.67 9.69 21.68
N LYS A 240 12.71 9.57 22.48
CA LYS A 240 12.93 8.39 23.34
C LYS A 240 11.85 8.23 24.43
N GLU A 241 11.11 9.29 24.79
CA GLU A 241 10.03 9.17 25.78
C GLU A 241 8.87 8.32 25.25
N ILE A 242 8.55 8.44 23.96
CA ILE A 242 7.54 7.60 23.34
C ILE A 242 7.95 6.12 23.40
N ILE A 243 9.21 5.81 23.17
CA ILE A 243 9.77 4.44 23.23
C ILE A 243 9.49 3.79 24.59
N ASN A 244 9.69 4.52 25.67
CA ASN A 244 9.48 4.03 27.04
C ASN A 244 7.98 3.81 27.36
N ASN A 245 7.09 4.42 26.59
CA ASN A 245 5.64 4.32 26.75
C ASN A 245 4.99 3.29 25.80
N ILE A 246 5.77 2.60 24.94
CA ILE A 246 5.26 1.57 24.03
C ILE A 246 4.94 0.30 24.81
N ASP A 247 3.76 -0.26 24.57
CA ASP A 247 3.41 -1.60 25.03
C ASP A 247 4.04 -2.66 24.12
N TRP A 248 5.25 -3.09 24.48
CA TRP A 248 6.02 -4.06 23.71
C TRP A 248 5.36 -5.44 23.59
N SER A 249 4.33 -5.74 24.40
CA SER A 249 3.57 -6.99 24.26
C SER A 249 2.75 -7.02 22.97
N LYS A 250 2.33 -5.87 22.48
CA LYS A 250 1.56 -5.70 21.24
C LYS A 250 2.43 -5.65 19.98
N VAL A 251 3.70 -5.32 20.14
CA VAL A 251 4.63 -5.19 19.00
C VAL A 251 5.03 -6.57 18.51
N VAL A 252 4.78 -6.82 17.22
CA VAL A 252 5.10 -8.10 16.57
C VAL A 252 6.49 -8.05 15.97
N SER A 253 7.32 -9.06 16.29
CA SER A 253 8.65 -9.20 15.68
C SER A 253 8.55 -9.41 14.17
N ASN A 254 9.36 -8.67 13.42
CA ASN A 254 9.43 -8.76 11.96
C ASN A 254 10.84 -8.35 11.48
N PRO A 255 11.25 -8.76 10.26
CA PRO A 255 12.62 -8.49 9.77
C PRO A 255 12.98 -7.00 9.69
N ILE A 256 12.02 -6.12 9.38
CA ILE A 256 12.27 -4.67 9.28
C ILE A 256 12.57 -4.11 10.67
N LEU A 257 11.73 -4.43 11.63
CA LEU A 257 11.87 -3.96 13.01
C LEU A 257 13.15 -4.51 13.67
N SER A 258 13.48 -5.79 13.43
CA SER A 258 14.71 -6.37 13.95
C SER A 258 15.94 -5.58 13.48
N GLN A 259 16.03 -5.25 12.19
CA GLN A 259 17.12 -4.43 11.65
C GLN A 259 17.14 -3.00 12.21
N VAL A 260 15.96 -2.38 12.41
CA VAL A 260 15.86 -1.05 13.04
C VAL A 260 16.43 -1.09 14.47
N LEU A 261 16.11 -2.12 15.23
CA LEU A 261 16.56 -2.26 16.62
C LEU A 261 18.03 -2.69 16.76
N GLU A 262 18.58 -3.48 15.83
CA GLU A 262 20.00 -3.86 15.79
C GLU A 262 20.92 -2.65 15.61
N ASN A 263 20.47 -1.64 14.86
CA ASN A 263 21.26 -0.46 14.52
C ASN A 263 21.06 0.72 15.48
N CYS A 264 20.24 0.56 16.55
CA CYS A 264 19.97 1.66 17.45
C CYS A 264 20.88 1.66 18.70
N ASP A 265 21.22 2.86 19.17
CA ASP A 265 21.82 3.04 20.49
C ASP A 265 20.73 2.95 21.57
N ASN A 266 20.71 1.80 22.27
CA ASN A 266 19.68 1.46 23.25
C ASN A 266 19.91 2.06 24.65
N LYS A 267 20.90 2.91 24.83
CA LYS A 267 21.18 3.54 26.13
C LYS A 267 19.97 4.35 26.60
N GLY A 268 19.42 3.94 27.72
CA GLY A 268 18.29 4.63 28.38
C GLY A 268 16.91 4.28 27.84
N THR A 269 16.75 3.15 27.10
CA THR A 269 15.45 2.68 26.64
C THR A 269 15.08 1.34 27.26
N SER A 270 13.76 1.10 27.45
CA SER A 270 13.20 -0.15 28.00
C SER A 270 12.86 -1.19 26.92
N ILE A 271 13.61 -1.22 25.82
CA ILE A 271 13.34 -2.12 24.68
C ILE A 271 13.69 -3.56 25.03
N PRO A 272 12.78 -4.53 24.92
CA PRO A 272 13.06 -5.94 25.15
C PRO A 272 13.75 -6.57 23.93
N LEU A 273 15.03 -6.26 23.71
CA LEU A 273 15.78 -6.66 22.52
C LEU A 273 15.76 -8.16 22.26
N GLU A 274 15.81 -8.99 23.30
CA GLU A 274 15.77 -10.46 23.19
C GLU A 274 14.55 -10.96 22.40
N LYS A 275 13.42 -10.26 22.50
CA LYS A 275 12.20 -10.58 21.76
C LYS A 275 12.35 -10.38 20.24
N PHE A 276 13.27 -9.51 19.81
CA PHE A 276 13.38 -9.06 18.41
C PHE A 276 14.68 -9.52 17.74
N GLN A 277 15.55 -10.22 18.45
CA GLN A 277 16.76 -10.81 17.91
C GLN A 277 16.41 -11.96 16.96
N ASN A 278 16.27 -11.64 15.67
CA ASN A 278 16.34 -12.64 14.63
C ASN A 278 17.81 -12.74 14.19
N LYS A 279 18.31 -13.96 13.97
CA LYS A 279 19.60 -14.16 13.29
C LYS A 279 19.46 -13.71 11.83
N THR A 280 19.41 -12.40 11.61
CA THR A 280 19.50 -11.85 10.25
C THR A 280 20.96 -11.84 9.84
N GLU A 281 21.27 -12.35 8.65
CA GLU A 281 22.60 -12.14 8.05
C GLU A 281 22.88 -10.64 8.02
N LYS A 282 24.07 -10.24 8.47
CA LYS A 282 24.49 -8.85 8.45
C LYS A 282 24.50 -8.37 6.98
N THR A 283 23.51 -7.62 6.59
CA THR A 283 23.37 -7.10 5.22
C THR A 283 24.04 -5.73 5.13
N MET A 284 24.60 -5.42 3.96
CA MET A 284 25.27 -4.13 3.68
C MET A 284 24.32 -2.94 3.87
N PHE A 285 23.02 -3.12 3.54
CA PHE A 285 21.96 -2.12 3.68
C PHE A 285 20.76 -2.73 4.39
N THR A 286 20.16 -2.01 5.31
CA THR A 286 18.90 -2.37 5.95
C THR A 286 17.74 -2.33 4.96
N ILE A 287 16.61 -2.94 5.31
CA ILE A 287 15.38 -2.90 4.47
C ILE A 287 14.90 -1.44 4.33
N LEU A 288 14.99 -0.63 5.38
CA LEU A 288 14.62 0.80 5.31
C LEU A 288 15.54 1.56 4.34
N GLU A 289 16.86 1.39 4.44
CA GLU A 289 17.82 2.04 3.53
C GLU A 289 17.59 1.63 2.07
N LYS A 290 17.39 0.33 1.80
CA LYS A 290 17.03 -0.14 0.46
C LYS A 290 15.71 0.47 -0.03
N THR A 291 14.72 0.61 0.84
CA THR A 291 13.43 1.24 0.49
C THR A 291 13.60 2.71 0.14
N ILE A 292 14.47 3.46 0.87
CA ILE A 292 14.81 4.84 0.52
C ILE A 292 15.45 4.90 -0.87
N LEU A 293 16.42 4.04 -1.13
CA LEU A 293 17.13 3.99 -2.40
C LEU A 293 16.17 3.65 -3.56
N LEU A 294 15.25 2.70 -3.37
CA LEU A 294 14.21 2.40 -4.36
C LEU A 294 13.33 3.62 -4.68
N LYS A 295 12.98 4.43 -3.67
CA LYS A 295 12.19 5.66 -3.85
C LYS A 295 12.92 6.75 -4.66
N THR A 296 14.22 6.69 -4.81
CA THR A 296 14.99 7.64 -5.64
C THR A 296 15.00 7.27 -7.13
N VAL A 297 14.55 6.07 -7.48
CA VAL A 297 14.49 5.58 -8.86
C VAL A 297 13.14 5.95 -9.45
N ASP A 298 13.13 6.58 -10.64
CA ASP A 298 11.90 7.08 -11.29
C ASP A 298 10.81 6.00 -11.43
N LEU A 299 11.21 4.75 -11.71
CA LEU A 299 10.30 3.61 -11.83
C LEU A 299 9.52 3.31 -10.54
N PHE A 300 10.06 3.67 -9.37
CA PHE A 300 9.52 3.30 -8.06
C PHE A 300 9.08 4.49 -7.19
N GLN A 301 9.32 5.72 -7.61
CA GLN A 301 9.07 6.92 -6.80
C GLN A 301 7.62 7.04 -6.30
N ASP A 302 6.66 6.64 -7.13
CA ASP A 302 5.22 6.71 -6.82
C ASP A 302 4.70 5.48 -6.05
N ILE A 303 5.51 4.41 -5.93
CA ILE A 303 5.10 3.21 -5.21
C ILE A 303 5.23 3.44 -3.70
N PRO A 304 4.17 3.19 -2.90
CA PRO A 304 4.23 3.35 -1.44
C PRO A 304 5.35 2.57 -0.78
N GLY A 305 5.97 3.15 0.25
CA GLY A 305 7.07 2.52 0.99
C GLY A 305 6.71 1.16 1.59
N GLU A 306 5.45 0.96 2.03
CA GLU A 306 4.95 -0.35 2.48
C GLU A 306 5.10 -1.44 1.41
N LEU A 307 4.85 -1.13 0.14
CA LEU A 307 5.00 -2.07 -0.98
C LEU A 307 6.46 -2.25 -1.37
N LEU A 308 7.21 -1.15 -1.45
CA LEU A 308 8.65 -1.20 -1.75
C LEU A 308 9.45 -1.95 -0.69
N SER A 309 9.03 -1.92 0.58
CA SER A 309 9.68 -2.68 1.64
C SER A 309 9.65 -4.19 1.38
N GLN A 310 8.62 -4.70 0.68
CA GLN A 310 8.54 -6.11 0.28
C GLN A 310 9.58 -6.43 -0.80
N VAL A 311 9.77 -5.53 -1.77
CA VAL A 311 10.82 -5.64 -2.79
C VAL A 311 12.20 -5.55 -2.13
N SER A 312 12.37 -4.62 -1.18
CA SER A 312 13.61 -4.45 -0.42
C SER A 312 14.02 -5.70 0.36
N GLN A 313 13.05 -6.46 0.89
CA GLN A 313 13.33 -7.71 1.62
C GLN A 313 13.93 -8.81 0.74
N ILE A 314 13.51 -8.90 -0.52
CA ILE A 314 14.00 -9.93 -1.47
C ILE A 314 15.22 -9.47 -2.27
N SER A 315 15.53 -8.18 -2.27
CA SER A 315 16.66 -7.61 -2.99
C SER A 315 17.99 -7.82 -2.27
N LYS A 316 19.08 -7.99 -3.04
CA LYS A 316 20.44 -8.19 -2.53
C LYS A 316 21.41 -7.17 -3.10
N ALA A 317 22.18 -6.50 -2.24
CA ALA A 317 23.29 -5.67 -2.68
C ALA A 317 24.46 -6.56 -3.08
N LYS A 318 25.11 -6.25 -4.20
CA LYS A 318 26.26 -6.96 -4.74
C LYS A 318 27.34 -5.96 -5.16
N ASN A 319 28.60 -6.24 -4.79
CA ASN A 319 29.77 -5.48 -5.24
C ASN A 319 30.22 -5.97 -6.60
N TYR A 320 30.73 -5.06 -7.39
CA TYR A 320 31.37 -5.29 -8.68
C TYR A 320 32.66 -4.47 -8.76
N ASP A 321 33.78 -5.12 -9.08
CA ASP A 321 35.05 -4.45 -9.27
C ASP A 321 35.07 -3.70 -10.60
N ASN A 322 35.96 -2.69 -10.70
CA ASN A 322 36.17 -1.97 -11.95
C ASN A 322 36.50 -2.93 -13.11
N GLY A 323 35.76 -2.86 -14.21
CA GLY A 323 35.87 -3.76 -15.36
C GLY A 323 35.06 -5.05 -15.26
N GLU A 324 34.43 -5.35 -14.11
CA GLU A 324 33.60 -6.56 -13.97
C GLU A 324 32.31 -6.46 -14.79
N THR A 325 31.97 -7.57 -15.48
CA THR A 325 30.74 -7.68 -16.25
C THR A 325 29.57 -8.09 -15.35
N ILE A 326 28.49 -7.29 -15.36
CA ILE A 326 27.24 -7.57 -14.62
C ILE A 326 26.38 -8.60 -15.38
N PHE A 327 26.21 -8.38 -16.70
CA PHE A 327 25.59 -9.31 -17.64
C PHE A 327 26.02 -8.97 -19.08
N ARG A 328 25.82 -9.92 -20.00
CA ARG A 328 26.16 -9.79 -21.43
C ARG A 328 24.94 -9.73 -22.32
N ASP A 329 25.11 -9.14 -23.48
CA ASP A 329 24.14 -9.18 -24.58
C ASP A 329 23.78 -10.64 -24.90
N GLY A 330 22.48 -10.96 -24.99
CA GLY A 330 21.96 -12.30 -25.22
C GLY A 330 21.77 -13.18 -23.99
N ASP A 331 22.27 -12.79 -22.80
CA ASP A 331 22.05 -13.55 -21.56
C ASP A 331 20.55 -13.61 -21.23
N VAL A 332 20.12 -14.67 -20.53
CA VAL A 332 18.75 -14.77 -20.01
C VAL A 332 18.58 -13.75 -18.88
N GLY A 333 17.54 -12.92 -18.99
CA GLY A 333 17.24 -11.87 -18.03
C GLY A 333 16.23 -12.30 -16.97
N ASP A 334 16.70 -12.62 -15.77
CA ASP A 334 15.89 -13.00 -14.59
C ASP A 334 15.88 -11.95 -13.47
N SER A 335 16.56 -10.82 -13.69
CA SER A 335 16.81 -9.82 -12.66
C SER A 335 17.00 -8.43 -13.25
N MET A 336 16.67 -7.40 -12.45
CA MET A 336 17.08 -6.03 -12.70
C MET A 336 18.06 -5.57 -11.64
N PHE A 337 18.75 -4.47 -11.92
CA PHE A 337 19.73 -3.87 -11.02
C PHE A 337 19.49 -2.36 -10.87
N ILE A 338 19.84 -1.84 -9.71
CA ILE A 338 19.85 -0.40 -9.43
C ILE A 338 21.24 -0.03 -8.97
N VAL A 339 21.81 1.01 -9.54
CA VAL A 339 23.14 1.50 -9.16
C VAL A 339 23.02 2.23 -7.82
N LEU A 340 23.61 1.67 -6.77
CA LEU A 340 23.66 2.27 -5.44
C LEU A 340 24.89 3.17 -5.31
N GLU A 341 26.02 2.72 -5.86
CA GLU A 341 27.30 3.44 -5.89
C GLU A 341 28.07 3.05 -7.15
N GLY A 342 28.90 3.96 -7.67
CA GLY A 342 29.74 3.74 -8.86
C GLY A 342 29.04 4.08 -10.16
N LYS A 343 29.61 3.59 -11.28
CA LYS A 343 29.16 3.86 -12.66
C LYS A 343 29.17 2.60 -13.51
N ILE A 344 28.11 2.44 -14.29
CA ILE A 344 27.93 1.27 -15.15
C ILE A 344 27.86 1.71 -16.62
N SER A 345 28.71 1.14 -17.44
CA SER A 345 28.68 1.31 -18.90
C SER A 345 27.77 0.27 -19.53
N ILE A 346 26.87 0.72 -20.37
CA ILE A 346 26.04 -0.14 -21.24
C ILE A 346 26.65 -0.11 -22.64
N THR A 347 27.00 -1.29 -23.17
CA THR A 347 27.65 -1.40 -24.49
C THR A 347 26.90 -2.34 -25.42
N LYS A 348 26.90 -2.02 -26.73
CA LYS A 348 26.40 -2.90 -27.80
C LYS A 348 27.52 -3.12 -28.78
N GLY A 349 28.07 -4.35 -28.85
CA GLY A 349 29.36 -4.59 -29.47
C GLY A 349 30.45 -3.74 -28.79
N ASP A 350 31.26 -3.04 -29.62
CA ASP A 350 32.34 -2.18 -29.11
C ASP A 350 31.91 -0.75 -28.80
N LYS A 351 30.60 -0.43 -28.96
CA LYS A 351 30.11 0.93 -28.75
C LYS A 351 29.45 1.07 -27.40
N GLU A 352 29.93 2.04 -26.61
CA GLU A 352 29.22 2.50 -25.41
C GLU A 352 27.96 3.30 -25.81
N ILE A 353 26.79 2.87 -25.35
CA ILE A 353 25.50 3.48 -25.67
C ILE A 353 24.94 4.31 -24.51
N ALA A 354 25.32 3.98 -23.27
CA ALA A 354 24.95 4.76 -22.09
C ALA A 354 25.96 4.56 -20.95
N LEU A 355 26.09 5.58 -20.11
CA LEU A 355 26.78 5.52 -18.83
C LEU A 355 25.74 5.80 -17.73
N LEU A 356 25.60 4.87 -16.81
CA LEU A 356 24.59 4.91 -15.75
C LEU A 356 25.27 5.27 -14.43
N ASP A 357 24.74 6.29 -13.77
CA ASP A 357 25.17 6.78 -12.47
C ASP A 357 24.26 6.26 -11.35
N LYS A 358 24.60 6.60 -10.12
CA LYS A 358 23.80 6.32 -8.92
C LYS A 358 22.32 6.68 -9.10
N GLY A 359 21.42 5.73 -8.74
CA GLY A 359 19.97 5.86 -8.87
C GLY A 359 19.43 5.36 -10.22
N ALA A 360 20.29 5.08 -11.18
CA ALA A 360 19.84 4.51 -12.46
C ALA A 360 19.47 3.02 -12.30
N SER A 361 18.50 2.57 -13.11
CA SER A 361 18.12 1.17 -13.24
C SER A 361 18.63 0.57 -14.54
N LEU A 362 18.89 -0.74 -14.54
CA LEU A 362 19.30 -1.49 -15.75
C LEU A 362 18.77 -2.92 -15.72
N GLY A 363 18.49 -3.44 -16.91
CA GLY A 363 17.99 -4.81 -17.08
C GLY A 363 16.52 -5.01 -16.76
N GLU A 364 15.74 -3.95 -16.60
CA GLU A 364 14.30 -3.96 -16.32
C GLU A 364 13.49 -4.57 -17.48
N MET A 365 13.90 -4.34 -18.73
CA MET A 365 13.21 -4.87 -19.92
C MET A 365 13.10 -6.40 -19.88
N ALA A 366 14.17 -7.07 -19.47
CA ALA A 366 14.20 -8.52 -19.38
C ALA A 366 13.23 -9.08 -18.32
N LEU A 367 12.94 -8.32 -17.24
CA LEU A 367 11.94 -8.70 -16.24
C LEU A 367 10.51 -8.50 -16.73
N LEU A 368 10.25 -7.44 -17.48
CA LEU A 368 8.92 -7.07 -17.95
C LEU A 368 8.45 -7.93 -19.11
N ASP A 369 9.34 -8.19 -20.08
CA ASP A 369 8.99 -8.81 -21.37
C ASP A 369 9.49 -10.25 -21.50
N ASN A 370 10.20 -10.80 -20.50
CA ASN A 370 10.89 -12.11 -20.56
C ASN A 370 11.85 -12.25 -21.75
N GLU A 371 12.45 -11.12 -22.15
CA GLU A 371 13.43 -11.09 -23.25
C GLU A 371 14.87 -11.31 -22.73
N ASN A 372 15.76 -11.71 -23.62
CA ASN A 372 17.18 -11.76 -23.32
C ASN A 372 17.76 -10.34 -23.17
N ARG A 373 18.93 -10.24 -22.49
CA ARG A 373 19.65 -8.96 -22.37
C ARG A 373 19.94 -8.38 -23.75
N SER A 374 19.65 -7.12 -23.96
CA SER A 374 19.82 -6.42 -25.25
C SER A 374 21.18 -5.72 -25.41
N ALA A 375 22.02 -5.72 -24.35
CA ALA A 375 23.33 -5.09 -24.30
C ALA A 375 24.20 -5.68 -23.19
N ASN A 376 25.50 -5.37 -23.19
CA ASN A 376 26.36 -5.68 -22.05
C ASN A 376 26.29 -4.57 -21.00
N ALA A 377 26.45 -4.94 -19.72
CA ALA A 377 26.63 -4.02 -18.60
C ALA A 377 27.93 -4.30 -17.91
N ILE A 378 28.79 -3.28 -17.77
CA ILE A 378 30.16 -3.39 -17.24
C ILE A 378 30.39 -2.27 -16.23
N ALA A 379 30.94 -2.61 -15.06
CA ALA A 379 31.34 -1.62 -14.07
C ALA A 379 32.55 -0.80 -14.58
N LYS A 380 32.44 0.54 -14.55
CA LYS A 380 33.51 1.45 -14.95
C LYS A 380 34.40 1.89 -13.78
N GLU A 381 33.95 1.64 -12.59
CA GLU A 381 34.63 1.85 -11.32
C GLU A 381 34.04 0.85 -10.32
N ASP A 382 34.65 0.70 -9.15
CA ASP A 382 34.12 -0.15 -8.10
C ASP A 382 32.70 0.30 -7.77
N SER A 383 31.74 -0.61 -7.90
CA SER A 383 30.33 -0.29 -7.93
C SER A 383 29.54 -1.23 -7.02
N ILE A 384 28.45 -0.69 -6.44
CA ILE A 384 27.48 -1.46 -5.66
C ILE A 384 26.14 -1.40 -6.35
N LEU A 385 25.57 -2.57 -6.66
CA LEU A 385 24.26 -2.67 -7.31
C LEU A 385 23.28 -3.42 -6.41
N LEU A 386 22.03 -2.95 -6.37
CA LEU A 386 20.90 -3.67 -5.78
C LEU A 386 20.29 -4.59 -6.82
N LYS A 387 20.46 -5.91 -6.65
CA LYS A 387 19.85 -6.92 -7.53
C LYS A 387 18.45 -7.26 -7.02
N ILE A 388 17.47 -7.23 -7.93
CA ILE A 388 16.07 -7.61 -7.72
C ILE A 388 15.78 -8.75 -8.70
N ASN A 389 15.46 -9.95 -8.17
CA ASN A 389 15.10 -11.11 -8.99
C ASN A 389 13.58 -11.11 -9.27
N GLN A 390 13.21 -11.81 -10.33
CA GLN A 390 11.83 -12.05 -10.73
C GLN A 390 11.04 -12.82 -9.67
#